data_7596f3271a81d24a3dbc376c4e55c620
#
_entry.id   7596f3271a81d24a3dbc376c4e55c620
#
_cell.length_a   1.000
_cell.length_b   1.000
_cell.length_c   1.000
_cell.angle_alpha   90.00
_cell.angle_beta   90.00
_cell.angle_gamma   90.00
#
_symmetry.space_group_name_H-M   'P 1'
#
loop_
_entity.id
_entity.type
_entity.pdbx_description
1 polymer ?
#
loop_
_entity_poly.entity_id
_entity_poly.type
_entity_poly.pdbx_seq_one_letter_code
_entity_poly.pdbx_strand_id
1 'polypeptide(L)'
;MSYQFITNAKLPTRHGEFDIHIFENADGQEHVMLTVGLPVTNQTEVLNQQDTAFNQDSVALKEAPIPLIRIHSECLTGDAFSSLKCDCGPQLNTAMQAIQETGCGAILYLRQEGRGIGLTNKIRAYALQDQGHDTLDANLMLGLPADARVYDMCGPMLAHVGVDSVRLITNNPDKVAYLTEHGINVVERVPLLVGVNDMNAEYLATKRDRMGHLLDKDFNTALHLNK
;
A
#
# COMPACT_ATOMS: atom_id res chain seq x y z
N MET A 1 4.78 -1.22 18.81
CA MET A 1 5.85 -2.14 18.31
C MET A 1 6.95 -1.28 17.69
N SER A 2 8.23 -1.65 17.81
CA SER A 2 9.31 -0.93 17.12
C SER A 2 9.55 -1.59 15.77
N TYR A 3 9.64 -0.79 14.71
CA TYR A 3 10.02 -1.22 13.36
C TYR A 3 11.38 -0.62 13.05
N GLN A 4 12.32 -1.43 12.58
CA GLN A 4 13.69 -1.02 12.30
C GLN A 4 13.94 -1.12 10.79
N PHE A 5 14.54 -0.06 10.21
CA PHE A 5 15.14 -0.14 8.89
C PHE A 5 16.34 -1.09 8.92
N ILE A 6 16.42 -2.01 7.96
CA ILE A 6 17.48 -3.01 7.87
C ILE A 6 18.46 -2.69 6.75
N THR A 7 17.95 -2.53 5.53
CA THR A 7 18.78 -2.32 4.33
C THR A 7 17.97 -1.78 3.17
N ASN A 8 18.66 -1.27 2.16
CA ASN A 8 18.06 -0.86 0.89
C ASN A 8 18.95 -1.21 -0.30
N ALA A 9 18.35 -1.25 -1.49
CA ALA A 9 19.04 -1.48 -2.76
C ALA A 9 18.25 -0.85 -3.92
N LYS A 10 18.86 -0.77 -5.10
CA LYS A 10 18.15 -0.46 -6.35
C LYS A 10 17.39 -1.68 -6.85
N LEU A 11 16.17 -1.47 -7.30
CA LEU A 11 15.30 -2.49 -7.85
C LEU A 11 14.77 -2.05 -9.21
N PRO A 12 15.40 -2.44 -10.33
CA PRO A 12 14.83 -2.23 -11.65
C PRO A 12 13.58 -3.10 -11.83
N THR A 13 12.49 -2.49 -12.30
CA THR A 13 11.22 -3.16 -12.57
C THR A 13 10.71 -2.80 -13.96
N ARG A 14 9.65 -3.51 -14.43
CA ARG A 14 8.97 -3.14 -15.69
C ARG A 14 8.34 -1.74 -15.66
N HIS A 15 8.11 -1.16 -14.45
CA HIS A 15 7.52 0.16 -14.26
C HIS A 15 8.58 1.26 -14.07
N GLY A 16 9.87 0.92 -14.05
CA GLY A 16 10.98 1.79 -13.78
C GLY A 16 11.82 1.32 -12.58
N GLU A 17 12.86 2.09 -12.24
CA GLU A 17 13.74 1.78 -11.10
C GLU A 17 13.15 2.36 -9.81
N PHE A 18 13.10 1.55 -8.76
CA PHE A 18 12.78 1.93 -7.39
C PHE A 18 13.97 1.73 -6.47
N ASP A 19 14.01 2.45 -5.37
CA ASP A 19 14.79 2.04 -4.20
C ASP A 19 13.89 1.11 -3.36
N ILE A 20 14.37 -0.12 -3.10
CA ILE A 20 13.69 -1.07 -2.21
C ILE A 20 14.31 -0.97 -0.82
N HIS A 21 13.46 -0.81 0.19
CA HIS A 21 13.85 -0.74 1.60
C HIS A 21 13.19 -1.87 2.36
N ILE A 22 13.93 -2.50 3.26
CA ILE A 22 13.44 -3.57 4.15
C ILE A 22 13.37 -3.03 5.58
N PHE A 23 12.22 -3.28 6.20
CA PHE A 23 11.95 -2.99 7.60
C PHE A 23 11.57 -4.28 8.31
N GLU A 24 11.95 -4.41 9.57
CA GLU A 24 11.67 -5.59 10.38
C GLU A 24 11.08 -5.17 11.72
N ASN A 25 10.10 -5.91 12.22
CA ASN A 25 9.59 -5.74 13.56
C ASN A 25 10.34 -6.62 14.56
N ALA A 26 10.04 -6.50 15.86
CA ALA A 26 10.69 -7.25 16.93
C ALA A 26 10.49 -8.78 16.82
N ASP A 27 9.48 -9.23 16.07
CA ASP A 27 9.16 -10.64 15.85
C ASP A 27 9.83 -11.20 14.58
N GLY A 28 10.68 -10.41 13.90
CA GLY A 28 11.35 -10.80 12.66
C GLY A 28 10.45 -10.78 11.42
N GLN A 29 9.30 -10.11 11.49
CA GLN A 29 8.45 -9.95 10.32
C GLN A 29 8.95 -8.79 9.46
N GLU A 30 9.29 -9.09 8.21
CA GLU A 30 9.75 -8.12 7.23
C GLU A 30 8.60 -7.38 6.55
N HIS A 31 8.77 -6.08 6.30
CA HIS A 31 7.93 -5.27 5.43
C HIS A 31 8.79 -4.55 4.40
N VAL A 32 8.20 -4.22 3.27
CA VAL A 32 8.92 -3.63 2.13
C VAL A 32 8.38 -2.25 1.83
N MET A 33 9.28 -1.30 1.52
CA MET A 33 8.92 -0.03 0.92
C MET A 33 9.67 0.14 -0.39
N LEU A 34 8.96 0.52 -1.46
CA LEU A 34 9.54 0.93 -2.73
C LEU A 34 9.41 2.43 -2.85
N THR A 35 10.50 3.15 -3.16
CA THR A 35 10.48 4.62 -3.27
C THR A 35 10.99 5.10 -4.62
N VAL A 36 10.48 6.27 -5.03
CA VAL A 36 10.97 7.04 -6.19
C VAL A 36 11.04 8.50 -5.77
N GLY A 37 12.17 9.16 -6.05
CA GLY A 37 12.35 10.60 -5.83
C GLY A 37 12.20 11.06 -4.38
N LEU A 38 12.28 10.14 -3.41
CA LEU A 38 12.31 10.46 -1.99
C LEU A 38 13.75 10.40 -1.44
N PRO A 39 14.09 11.24 -0.45
CA PRO A 39 15.42 11.20 0.15
C PRO A 39 15.62 9.86 0.86
N VAL A 40 16.79 9.25 0.63
CA VAL A 40 17.25 8.10 1.41
C VAL A 40 18.10 8.65 2.56
N THR A 41 17.57 8.67 3.77
CA THR A 41 18.34 9.04 4.95
C THR A 41 19.33 7.91 5.28
N ASN A 42 20.51 7.96 4.69
CA ASN A 42 21.62 7.11 5.14
C ASN A 42 22.03 7.59 6.53
N GLN A 43 21.81 6.78 7.56
CA GLN A 43 22.24 7.09 8.95
C GLN A 43 23.74 7.36 9.06
N THR A 44 24.53 7.06 8.05
CA THR A 44 26.00 7.29 8.02
C THR A 44 26.37 8.76 7.70
N GLU A 45 25.46 9.57 7.12
CA GLU A 45 25.77 10.95 6.75
C GLU A 45 25.42 11.99 7.80
N VAL A 46 24.67 11.64 8.84
CA VAL A 46 24.27 12.57 9.93
C VAL A 46 25.46 12.94 10.83
N LEU A 47 26.58 12.20 10.78
CA LEU A 47 27.77 12.46 11.62
C LEU A 47 28.80 13.41 10.98
N ASN A 48 28.63 13.82 9.72
CA ASN A 48 29.63 14.63 9.01
C ASN A 48 29.16 16.04 8.58
N GLN A 49 27.96 16.49 9.00
CA GLN A 49 27.51 17.86 8.70
C GLN A 49 27.60 18.81 9.91
N GLN A 50 28.76 18.85 10.56
CA GLN A 50 29.22 20.03 11.30
C GLN A 50 30.40 20.60 10.54
N ASP A 51 30.22 21.79 9.97
CA ASP A 51 31.16 22.65 9.24
C ASP A 51 30.98 22.66 7.70
N THR A 52 30.01 23.48 7.24
CA THR A 52 30.29 24.40 6.13
C THR A 52 29.33 25.59 6.14
N ALA A 53 29.92 26.77 6.12
CA ALA A 53 29.31 28.08 6.26
C ALA A 53 28.30 28.43 5.16
N PHE A 54 27.28 29.18 5.59
CA PHE A 54 26.40 30.06 4.85
C PHE A 54 26.89 30.51 3.46
N ASN A 55 26.17 30.08 2.41
CA ASN A 55 26.05 30.85 1.20
C ASN A 55 24.56 31.14 0.99
N GLN A 56 24.17 32.40 1.25
CA GLN A 56 22.86 32.95 0.96
C GLN A 56 22.79 33.29 -0.55
N ASP A 57 22.37 32.32 -1.34
CA ASP A 57 21.72 32.61 -2.61
C ASP A 57 20.28 32.11 -2.50
N SER A 58 19.36 33.09 -2.38
CA SER A 58 17.93 32.88 -2.33
C SER A 58 17.39 32.38 -3.68
N VAL A 59 17.63 31.11 -3.98
CA VAL A 59 16.85 30.38 -4.96
C VAL A 59 15.52 30.09 -4.27
N ALA A 60 14.41 30.62 -4.81
CA ALA A 60 13.07 30.31 -4.37
C ALA A 60 12.94 28.77 -4.27
N LEU A 61 12.86 28.26 -3.04
CA LEU A 61 12.65 26.84 -2.79
C LEU A 61 11.29 26.49 -3.42
N LYS A 62 11.31 25.83 -4.58
CA LYS A 62 10.13 25.14 -5.07
C LYS A 62 9.73 24.18 -3.96
N GLU A 63 8.53 24.33 -3.43
CA GLU A 63 7.99 23.37 -2.46
C GLU A 63 8.16 21.97 -3.06
N ALA A 64 8.77 21.08 -2.28
CA ALA A 64 8.94 19.70 -2.71
C ALA A 64 7.56 19.09 -3.02
N PRO A 65 7.41 18.35 -4.11
CA PRO A 65 6.10 17.78 -4.47
C PRO A 65 5.63 16.83 -3.37
N ILE A 66 4.34 16.95 -2.99
CA ILE A 66 3.74 16.04 -2.02
C ILE A 66 3.71 14.63 -2.63
N PRO A 67 4.35 13.64 -1.98
CA PRO A 67 4.53 12.31 -2.57
C PRO A 67 3.23 11.54 -2.72
N LEU A 68 3.16 10.74 -3.78
CA LEU A 68 2.06 9.81 -4.04
C LEU A 68 2.35 8.47 -3.34
N ILE A 69 1.51 8.10 -2.37
CA ILE A 69 1.75 6.93 -1.52
C ILE A 69 0.66 5.87 -1.74
N ARG A 70 1.05 4.61 -1.80
CA ARG A 70 0.16 3.45 -1.72
C ARG A 70 0.52 2.56 -0.55
N ILE A 71 -0.42 2.30 0.35
CA ILE A 71 -0.32 1.22 1.32
C ILE A 71 -0.95 -0.02 0.71
N HIS A 72 -0.13 -1.03 0.41
CA HIS A 72 -0.55 -2.29 -0.19
C HIS A 72 -0.33 -3.44 0.79
N SER A 73 -1.40 -4.15 1.18
CA SER A 73 -1.29 -5.38 1.95
C SER A 73 -1.05 -6.54 1.01
N GLU A 74 -0.06 -7.37 1.30
CA GLU A 74 0.33 -8.55 0.52
C GLU A 74 -0.86 -9.40 0.11
N CYS A 75 -0.86 -9.83 -1.14
CA CYS A 75 -1.81 -10.77 -1.70
C CYS A 75 -1.10 -11.68 -2.71
N LEU A 76 -0.44 -12.74 -2.22
CA LEU A 76 0.37 -13.63 -3.06
C LEU A 76 -0.37 -14.08 -4.32
N THR A 77 -1.65 -14.46 -4.18
CA THR A 77 -2.45 -14.95 -5.31
C THR A 77 -2.71 -13.88 -6.36
N GLY A 78 -2.97 -12.62 -5.95
CA GLY A 78 -3.20 -11.50 -6.85
C GLY A 78 -1.89 -10.90 -7.38
N ASP A 79 -0.93 -10.65 -6.49
CA ASP A 79 0.30 -9.92 -6.80
C ASP A 79 1.28 -10.75 -7.65
N ALA A 80 1.42 -12.07 -7.34
CA ALA A 80 2.37 -12.95 -8.01
C ALA A 80 1.71 -13.93 -9.00
N PHE A 81 0.49 -14.44 -8.72
CA PHE A 81 -0.14 -15.48 -9.52
C PHE A 81 -1.25 -14.97 -10.44
N SER A 82 -1.48 -13.65 -10.47
CA SER A 82 -2.47 -13.00 -11.33
C SER A 82 -3.89 -13.56 -11.15
N SER A 83 -4.27 -13.86 -9.90
CA SER A 83 -5.59 -14.39 -9.58
C SER A 83 -6.70 -13.42 -10.00
N LEU A 84 -7.74 -13.93 -10.64
CA LEU A 84 -8.94 -13.17 -11.01
C LEU A 84 -9.94 -13.03 -9.85
N LYS A 85 -9.75 -13.74 -8.73
CA LYS A 85 -10.63 -13.64 -7.54
C LYS A 85 -10.48 -12.31 -6.79
N CYS A 86 -9.50 -11.47 -7.12
CA CYS A 86 -9.28 -10.15 -6.50
C CYS A 86 -8.70 -9.14 -7.50
N ASP A 87 -8.65 -7.89 -7.08
CA ASP A 87 -8.12 -6.75 -7.83
C ASP A 87 -6.69 -6.34 -7.39
N CYS A 88 -6.03 -7.14 -6.53
CA CYS A 88 -4.77 -6.76 -5.86
C CYS A 88 -3.62 -6.55 -6.85
N GLY A 89 -3.35 -7.51 -7.73
CA GLY A 89 -2.28 -7.42 -8.72
C GLY A 89 -2.42 -6.21 -9.66
N PRO A 90 -3.57 -6.00 -10.31
CA PRO A 90 -3.85 -4.77 -11.06
C PRO A 90 -3.64 -3.49 -10.25
N GLN A 91 -4.09 -3.45 -8.98
CA GLN A 91 -3.89 -2.29 -8.11
C GLN A 91 -2.42 -2.01 -7.81
N LEU A 92 -1.63 -3.03 -7.52
CA LEU A 92 -0.19 -2.88 -7.27
C LEU A 92 0.52 -2.35 -8.51
N ASN A 93 0.29 -2.97 -9.67
CA ASN A 93 0.90 -2.56 -10.94
C ASN A 93 0.54 -1.10 -11.31
N THR A 94 -0.74 -0.72 -11.21
CA THR A 94 -1.19 0.64 -11.53
C THR A 94 -0.60 1.66 -10.55
N ALA A 95 -0.51 1.33 -9.25
CA ALA A 95 0.10 2.23 -8.27
C ALA A 95 1.61 2.40 -8.52
N MET A 96 2.34 1.34 -8.84
CA MET A 96 3.76 1.42 -9.20
C MET A 96 3.97 2.32 -10.43
N GLN A 97 3.16 2.14 -11.46
CA GLN A 97 3.22 2.98 -12.67
C GLN A 97 2.95 4.45 -12.34
N ALA A 98 1.85 4.75 -11.63
CA ALA A 98 1.47 6.12 -11.28
C ALA A 98 2.54 6.83 -10.43
N ILE A 99 3.19 6.12 -9.51
CA ILE A 99 4.29 6.67 -8.70
C ILE A 99 5.52 6.97 -9.57
N GLN A 100 5.88 6.10 -10.50
CA GLN A 100 6.98 6.36 -11.45
C GLN A 100 6.67 7.58 -12.35
N GLU A 101 5.46 7.69 -12.86
CA GLU A 101 5.02 8.82 -13.68
C GLU A 101 5.01 10.13 -12.88
N THR A 102 4.66 10.08 -11.60
CA THR A 102 4.70 11.25 -10.70
C THR A 102 6.15 11.64 -10.37
N GLY A 103 7.09 10.70 -10.38
CA GLY A 103 8.51 10.91 -10.06
C GLY A 103 8.78 11.14 -8.56
N CYS A 104 7.76 11.08 -7.69
CA CYS A 104 7.90 11.25 -6.24
C CYS A 104 6.83 10.44 -5.50
N GLY A 105 7.22 9.42 -4.75
CA GLY A 105 6.28 8.63 -3.96
C GLY A 105 6.80 7.29 -3.48
N ALA A 106 5.90 6.50 -2.87
CA ALA A 106 6.26 5.17 -2.36
C ALA A 106 5.10 4.17 -2.38
N ILE A 107 5.45 2.88 -2.50
CA ILE A 107 4.61 1.74 -2.13
C ILE A 107 5.05 1.24 -0.76
N LEU A 108 4.17 1.24 0.22
CA LEU A 108 4.35 0.55 1.49
C LEU A 108 3.71 -0.84 1.34
N TYR A 109 4.53 -1.85 1.08
CA TYR A 109 4.09 -3.23 0.87
C TYR A 109 4.15 -3.99 2.20
N LEU A 110 2.98 -4.19 2.80
CA LEU A 110 2.84 -4.77 4.13
C LEU A 110 2.62 -6.27 4.02
N ARG A 111 3.51 -7.06 4.59
CA ARG A 111 3.43 -8.52 4.58
C ARG A 111 2.40 -9.01 5.61
N GLN A 112 1.13 -8.83 5.27
CA GLN A 112 -0.05 -9.22 6.07
C GLN A 112 -1.10 -9.88 5.18
N GLU A 113 -0.75 -11.05 4.65
CA GLU A 113 -1.56 -11.84 3.73
C GLU A 113 -2.96 -12.14 4.28
N GLY A 114 -3.94 -12.16 3.38
CA GLY A 114 -5.31 -12.51 3.73
C GLY A 114 -5.97 -11.55 4.74
N ARG A 115 -5.63 -10.26 4.71
CA ARG A 115 -6.04 -9.27 5.71
C ARG A 115 -5.53 -9.60 7.13
N GLY A 116 -4.31 -10.15 7.22
CA GLY A 116 -3.66 -10.50 8.49
C GLY A 116 -3.98 -11.91 9.00
N ILE A 117 -4.86 -12.68 8.34
CA ILE A 117 -5.18 -14.06 8.75
C ILE A 117 -4.21 -15.11 8.17
N GLY A 118 -3.33 -14.70 7.28
CA GLY A 118 -2.34 -15.55 6.62
C GLY A 118 -2.86 -16.34 5.41
N LEU A 119 -1.92 -16.84 4.59
CA LEU A 119 -2.23 -17.52 3.32
C LEU A 119 -3.08 -18.77 3.52
N THR A 120 -2.76 -19.62 4.50
CA THR A 120 -3.49 -20.86 4.76
C THR A 120 -4.97 -20.60 5.01
N ASN A 121 -5.30 -19.64 5.88
CA ASN A 121 -6.68 -19.32 6.20
C ASN A 121 -7.39 -18.63 5.04
N LYS A 122 -6.70 -17.80 4.27
CA LYS A 122 -7.23 -17.25 3.02
C LYS A 122 -7.65 -18.34 2.04
N ILE A 123 -6.83 -19.39 1.86
CA ILE A 123 -7.18 -20.49 0.94
C ILE A 123 -8.33 -21.35 1.52
N ARG A 124 -8.41 -21.53 2.84
CA ARG A 124 -9.58 -22.15 3.47
C ARG A 124 -10.86 -21.34 3.23
N ALA A 125 -10.78 -20.00 3.33
CA ALA A 125 -11.90 -19.12 3.00
C ALA A 125 -12.31 -19.23 1.52
N TYR A 126 -11.33 -19.32 0.61
CA TYR A 126 -11.63 -19.58 -0.82
C TYR A 126 -12.37 -20.90 -1.04
N ALA A 127 -11.99 -21.97 -0.34
CA ALA A 127 -12.70 -23.25 -0.45
C ALA A 127 -14.16 -23.16 0.04
N LEU A 128 -14.47 -22.33 1.04
CA LEU A 128 -15.83 -22.03 1.46
C LEU A 128 -16.59 -21.17 0.44
N GLN A 129 -15.93 -20.20 -0.16
CA GLN A 129 -16.52 -19.39 -1.25
C GLN A 129 -16.89 -20.25 -2.46
N ASP A 130 -16.06 -21.23 -2.82
CA ASP A 130 -16.36 -22.19 -3.89
C ASP A 130 -17.62 -23.04 -3.57
N GLN A 131 -18.05 -23.08 -2.30
CA GLN A 131 -19.30 -23.70 -1.83
C GLN A 131 -20.48 -22.72 -1.73
N GLY A 132 -20.29 -21.44 -2.15
CA GLY A 132 -21.34 -20.43 -2.19
C GLY A 132 -21.42 -19.49 -0.98
N HIS A 133 -20.43 -19.54 -0.06
CA HIS A 133 -20.36 -18.57 1.05
C HIS A 133 -19.73 -17.27 0.60
N ASP A 134 -20.18 -16.13 1.13
CA ASP A 134 -19.48 -14.85 0.86
C ASP A 134 -18.17 -14.75 1.65
N THR A 135 -17.34 -13.74 1.29
CA THR A 135 -16.00 -13.56 1.87
C THR A 135 -16.03 -13.34 3.38
N LEU A 136 -17.02 -12.59 3.89
CA LEU A 136 -17.11 -12.26 5.30
C LEU A 136 -17.60 -13.48 6.09
N ASP A 137 -18.65 -14.14 5.60
CA ASP A 137 -19.21 -15.32 6.23
C ASP A 137 -18.20 -16.49 6.25
N ALA A 138 -17.41 -16.66 5.18
CA ALA A 138 -16.32 -17.64 5.15
C ALA A 138 -15.29 -17.40 6.27
N ASN A 139 -14.90 -16.15 6.54
CA ASN A 139 -14.00 -15.84 7.65
C ASN A 139 -14.64 -16.12 9.01
N LEU A 140 -15.89 -15.71 9.21
CA LEU A 140 -16.63 -15.96 10.46
C LEU A 140 -16.81 -17.46 10.76
N MET A 141 -17.10 -18.26 9.73
CA MET A 141 -17.19 -19.72 9.85
C MET A 141 -15.87 -20.37 10.28
N LEU A 142 -14.74 -19.76 9.92
CA LEU A 142 -13.41 -20.19 10.35
C LEU A 142 -13.03 -19.65 11.74
N GLY A 143 -13.89 -18.88 12.40
CA GLY A 143 -13.62 -18.25 13.69
C GLY A 143 -12.58 -17.12 13.59
N LEU A 144 -12.44 -16.51 12.42
CA LEU A 144 -11.43 -15.49 12.13
C LEU A 144 -12.06 -14.09 12.09
N PRO A 145 -11.32 -13.03 12.43
CA PRO A 145 -11.79 -11.66 12.27
C PRO A 145 -12.02 -11.33 10.80
N ALA A 146 -12.94 -10.41 10.54
CA ALA A 146 -13.18 -9.87 9.19
C ALA A 146 -11.95 -9.14 8.63
N ASP A 147 -11.22 -8.44 9.50
CA ASP A 147 -9.99 -7.72 9.21
C ASP A 147 -9.08 -7.72 10.45
N ALA A 148 -7.88 -8.25 10.31
CA ALA A 148 -6.84 -8.27 11.35
C ALA A 148 -5.61 -7.45 10.95
N ARG A 149 -5.74 -6.59 9.92
CA ARG A 149 -4.62 -5.75 9.47
C ARG A 149 -4.27 -4.69 10.52
N VAL A 150 -2.98 -4.44 10.61
CA VAL A 150 -2.41 -3.34 11.37
C VAL A 150 -1.58 -2.46 10.44
N TYR A 151 -1.42 -1.18 10.79
CA TYR A 151 -0.72 -0.22 9.94
C TYR A 151 0.41 0.51 10.69
N ASP A 152 0.78 0.02 11.89
CA ASP A 152 1.76 0.64 12.80
C ASP A 152 3.13 0.90 12.16
N MET A 153 3.51 0.06 11.17
CA MET A 153 4.76 0.21 10.43
C MET A 153 4.75 1.39 9.45
N CYS A 154 3.59 1.90 9.04
CA CYS A 154 3.52 2.97 8.02
C CYS A 154 4.18 4.26 8.51
N GLY A 155 3.97 4.64 9.77
CA GLY A 155 4.59 5.83 10.37
C GLY A 155 6.12 5.77 10.33
N PRO A 156 6.76 4.75 10.93
CA PRO A 156 8.20 4.55 10.86
C PRO A 156 8.77 4.49 9.44
N MET A 157 8.08 3.83 8.49
CA MET A 157 8.51 3.77 7.09
C MET A 157 8.51 5.16 6.44
N LEU A 158 7.43 5.94 6.61
CA LEU A 158 7.34 7.30 6.06
C LEU A 158 8.33 8.24 6.72
N ALA A 159 8.52 8.15 8.04
CA ALA A 159 9.51 8.94 8.78
C ALA A 159 10.94 8.67 8.30
N HIS A 160 11.26 7.41 7.92
CA HIS A 160 12.59 7.05 7.39
C HIS A 160 12.97 7.84 6.13
N VAL A 161 11.99 8.22 5.31
CA VAL A 161 12.19 9.02 4.09
C VAL A 161 11.73 10.47 4.25
N GLY A 162 11.51 10.93 5.50
CA GLY A 162 11.18 12.32 5.81
C GLY A 162 9.81 12.78 5.29
N VAL A 163 8.84 11.89 5.17
CA VAL A 163 7.50 12.17 4.64
C VAL A 163 6.50 12.31 5.80
N ASP A 164 5.87 13.48 5.90
CA ASP A 164 4.81 13.83 6.87
C ASP A 164 3.47 14.18 6.22
N SER A 165 3.48 14.44 4.90
CA SER A 165 2.30 14.82 4.12
C SER A 165 2.24 13.98 2.85
N VAL A 166 1.05 13.43 2.51
CA VAL A 166 0.91 12.46 1.42
C VAL A 166 -0.35 12.69 0.58
N ARG A 167 -0.28 12.32 -0.69
CA ARG A 167 -1.41 11.99 -1.54
C ARG A 167 -1.59 10.48 -1.51
N LEU A 168 -2.71 9.98 -0.94
CA LEU A 168 -2.86 8.56 -0.64
C LEU A 168 -3.74 7.84 -1.66
N ILE A 169 -3.17 6.89 -2.42
CA ILE A 169 -3.92 6.00 -3.31
C ILE A 169 -4.66 4.97 -2.45
N THR A 170 -5.96 5.17 -2.26
CA THR A 170 -6.80 4.22 -1.51
C THR A 170 -8.29 4.41 -1.77
N ASN A 171 -9.06 3.30 -1.67
CA ASN A 171 -10.52 3.32 -1.56
C ASN A 171 -10.98 2.96 -0.13
N ASN A 172 -10.06 2.60 0.77
CA ASN A 172 -10.37 2.28 2.16
C ASN A 172 -10.25 3.53 3.04
N PRO A 173 -11.35 4.03 3.63
CA PRO A 173 -11.33 5.19 4.53
C PRO A 173 -10.53 4.94 5.80
N ASP A 174 -10.46 3.69 6.30
CA ASP A 174 -9.70 3.36 7.51
C ASP A 174 -8.20 3.66 7.36
N LYS A 175 -7.65 3.51 6.15
CA LYS A 175 -6.25 3.86 5.88
C LYS A 175 -6.01 5.36 5.97
N VAL A 176 -6.97 6.18 5.55
CA VAL A 176 -6.90 7.64 5.67
C VAL A 176 -6.97 8.01 7.15
N ALA A 177 -7.96 7.51 7.86
CA ALA A 177 -8.17 7.76 9.29
C ALA A 177 -6.91 7.38 10.09
N TYR A 178 -6.39 6.15 9.86
CA TYR A 178 -5.22 5.67 10.56
C TYR A 178 -4.00 6.59 10.39
N LEU A 179 -3.65 6.96 9.14
CA LEU A 179 -2.50 7.84 8.89
C LEU A 179 -2.69 9.21 9.57
N THR A 180 -3.89 9.78 9.46
CA THR A 180 -4.21 11.08 10.05
C THR A 180 -4.11 11.05 11.58
N GLU A 181 -4.64 10.03 12.24
CA GLU A 181 -4.56 9.82 13.68
C GLU A 181 -3.11 9.64 14.18
N HIS A 182 -2.22 9.17 13.30
CA HIS A 182 -0.79 8.95 13.60
C HIS A 182 0.11 10.08 13.07
N GLY A 183 -0.46 11.25 12.80
CA GLY A 183 0.28 12.49 12.51
C GLY A 183 0.76 12.62 11.07
N ILE A 184 0.32 11.77 10.14
CA ILE A 184 0.59 11.93 8.71
C ILE A 184 -0.56 12.72 8.09
N ASN A 185 -0.24 13.85 7.46
CA ASN A 185 -1.22 14.69 6.79
C ASN A 185 -1.61 14.10 5.42
N VAL A 186 -2.83 13.57 5.31
CA VAL A 186 -3.37 13.08 4.04
C VAL A 186 -4.05 14.24 3.31
N VAL A 187 -3.30 14.93 2.44
CA VAL A 187 -3.78 16.12 1.71
C VAL A 187 -4.78 15.78 0.61
N GLU A 188 -4.68 14.57 0.05
CA GLU A 188 -5.56 14.09 -1.02
C GLU A 188 -5.73 12.57 -0.93
N ARG A 189 -6.97 12.09 -1.04
CA ARG A 189 -7.27 10.68 -1.33
C ARG A 189 -7.39 10.50 -2.83
N VAL A 190 -6.51 9.70 -3.41
CA VAL A 190 -6.53 9.33 -4.84
C VAL A 190 -7.28 8.00 -4.99
N PRO A 191 -8.44 7.96 -5.66
CA PRO A 191 -9.19 6.72 -5.86
C PRO A 191 -8.45 5.79 -6.84
N LEU A 192 -8.64 4.47 -6.67
CA LEU A 192 -8.07 3.47 -7.57
C LEU A 192 -9.08 2.35 -7.82
N LEU A 193 -9.70 2.33 -8.98
CA LEU A 193 -10.60 1.27 -9.41
C LEU A 193 -10.07 0.65 -10.70
N VAL A 194 -9.45 -0.53 -10.57
CA VAL A 194 -8.84 -1.29 -11.67
C VAL A 194 -9.01 -2.79 -11.45
N GLY A 195 -8.88 -3.59 -12.50
CA GLY A 195 -8.92 -5.04 -12.42
C GLY A 195 -10.29 -5.62 -12.10
N VAL A 196 -11.37 -4.88 -12.32
CA VAL A 196 -12.75 -5.39 -12.18
C VAL A 196 -13.01 -6.42 -13.27
N ASN A 197 -13.55 -7.58 -12.88
CA ASN A 197 -13.92 -8.66 -13.80
C ASN A 197 -15.07 -9.49 -13.20
N ASP A 198 -15.65 -10.39 -14.00
CA ASP A 198 -16.81 -11.19 -13.60
C ASP A 198 -16.53 -12.09 -12.37
N MET A 199 -15.26 -12.51 -12.16
CA MET A 199 -14.88 -13.41 -11.08
C MET A 199 -14.70 -12.68 -9.73
N ASN A 200 -14.48 -11.35 -9.73
CA ASN A 200 -14.26 -10.58 -8.50
C ASN A 200 -15.37 -9.53 -8.22
N ALA A 201 -16.39 -9.45 -9.04
CA ALA A 201 -17.47 -8.49 -8.87
C ALA A 201 -18.17 -8.58 -7.50
N GLU A 202 -18.49 -9.80 -7.06
CA GLU A 202 -19.10 -10.03 -5.73
C GLU A 202 -18.15 -9.68 -4.58
N TYR A 203 -16.86 -9.97 -4.71
CA TYR A 203 -15.84 -9.58 -3.76
C TYR A 203 -15.73 -8.05 -3.62
N LEU A 204 -15.78 -7.32 -4.73
CA LEU A 204 -15.76 -5.86 -4.73
C LEU A 204 -17.06 -5.27 -4.18
N ALA A 205 -18.20 -5.89 -4.47
CA ALA A 205 -19.49 -5.53 -3.88
C ALA A 205 -19.46 -5.69 -2.34
N THR A 206 -18.92 -6.81 -1.84
CA THR A 206 -18.74 -7.03 -0.39
C THR A 206 -17.85 -5.95 0.24
N LYS A 207 -16.75 -5.56 -0.42
CA LYS A 207 -15.89 -4.45 0.04
C LYS A 207 -16.66 -3.14 0.17
N ARG A 208 -17.49 -2.81 -0.83
CA ARG A 208 -18.29 -1.59 -0.83
C ARG A 208 -19.39 -1.64 0.23
N ASP A 209 -20.20 -2.68 0.20
CA ASP A 209 -21.48 -2.72 0.92
C ASP A 209 -21.34 -3.13 2.39
N ARG A 210 -20.34 -3.97 2.71
CA ARG A 210 -20.14 -4.52 4.05
C ARG A 210 -18.86 -4.05 4.75
N MET A 211 -17.91 -3.42 4.01
CA MET A 211 -16.61 -3.01 4.54
C MET A 211 -16.30 -1.52 4.33
N GLY A 212 -17.30 -0.71 3.94
CA GLY A 212 -17.18 0.75 3.86
C GLY A 212 -16.22 1.29 2.80
N HIS A 213 -15.78 0.48 1.84
CA HIS A 213 -14.90 0.95 0.78
C HIS A 213 -15.62 1.96 -0.13
N LEU A 214 -14.93 3.05 -0.46
CA LEU A 214 -15.42 4.10 -1.35
C LEU A 214 -15.26 3.67 -2.82
N LEU A 215 -16.19 2.83 -3.27
CA LEU A 215 -16.28 2.36 -4.65
C LEU A 215 -17.58 2.87 -5.27
N ASP A 216 -17.52 3.38 -6.52
CA ASP A 216 -18.71 3.85 -7.22
C ASP A 216 -19.71 2.70 -7.39
N LYS A 217 -21.03 3.05 -7.31
CA LYS A 217 -22.09 2.05 -7.44
C LYS A 217 -22.12 1.42 -8.83
N ASP A 218 -21.62 2.15 -9.83
CA ASP A 218 -21.65 1.76 -11.25
C ASP A 218 -20.37 1.04 -11.71
N PHE A 219 -19.54 0.48 -10.78
CA PHE A 219 -18.36 -0.26 -11.22
C PHE A 219 -18.70 -1.48 -12.11
N ASN A 220 -19.95 -1.97 -12.10
CA ASN A 220 -20.44 -2.95 -13.06
C ASN A 220 -20.44 -2.41 -14.51
N THR A 221 -20.54 -1.09 -14.72
CA THR A 221 -20.45 -0.48 -16.03
C THR A 221 -19.02 -0.53 -16.58
N ALA A 222 -18.02 -0.54 -15.73
CA ALA A 222 -16.60 -0.69 -16.11
C ALA A 222 -16.29 -2.08 -16.72
N LEU A 223 -17.10 -3.11 -16.41
CA LEU A 223 -17.00 -4.45 -17.00
C LEU A 223 -17.26 -4.45 -18.53
N HIS A 224 -18.06 -3.50 -19.03
CA HIS A 224 -18.44 -3.45 -20.44
C HIS A 224 -17.53 -2.58 -21.32
N LEU A 225 -16.61 -1.79 -20.74
CA LEU A 225 -15.71 -0.91 -21.48
C LEU A 225 -14.34 -1.55 -21.83
N ASN A 226 -14.05 -2.75 -21.32
CA ASN A 226 -12.79 -3.49 -21.56
C ASN A 226 -12.97 -4.74 -22.43
N LYS A 227 -14.02 -4.79 -23.28
CA LYS A 227 -14.21 -5.86 -24.30
C LYS A 227 -13.84 -5.37 -25.67
#